data_28e59c9fb1ff0e57c53922454e9628d5
#
_entry.id   28e59c9fb1ff0e57c53922454e9628d5
#
_cell.length_a   1.000
_cell.length_b   1.000
_cell.length_c   1.000
_cell.angle_alpha   90.00
_cell.angle_beta   90.00
_cell.angle_gamma   90.00
#
_symmetry.space_group_name_H-M   'P 1'
#
loop_
_entity.id
_entity.type
_entity.pdbx_description
1 polymer ?
#
loop_
_entity_poly.entity_id
_entity_poly.type
_entity_poly.pdbx_seq_one_letter_code
_entity_poly.pdbx_strand_id
1 'polypeptide(L)'
;RDDVESRGLGDVYKRQADYIGSTKGMLDYVSSSDSKEFIVGTELGIIYSLEKNNPDKKFYKLSPNLICGTMKMTHLIDVENALLEKGTKFEEINLDEKTIHLASKALNKMLELSE
;
A
#
# COMPACT_ATOMS: atom_id res chain seq x y z
N ARG A 1 -4.11 6.17 18.83
CA ARG A 1 -3.21 5.26 18.10
C ARG A 1 -3.16 5.78 16.68
N ASP A 2 -2.10 6.48 16.35
CA ASP A 2 -1.97 7.13 15.04
C ASP A 2 -1.54 6.09 14.02
N ASP A 3 -2.44 5.72 13.14
CA ASP A 3 -2.14 4.80 12.05
C ASP A 3 -1.19 5.45 11.06
N VAL A 4 -0.03 4.84 10.95
CA VAL A 4 1.14 5.33 10.20
C VAL A 4 0.95 5.25 8.68
N GLU A 5 -0.14 4.70 8.17
CA GLU A 5 -0.29 4.35 6.75
C GLU A 5 -0.87 5.43 5.83
N SER A 6 -1.31 6.55 6.35
CA SER A 6 -1.73 7.68 5.51
C SER A 6 -0.59 8.69 5.27
N ARG A 7 0.60 8.19 4.99
CA ARG A 7 1.78 9.00 4.64
C ARG A 7 1.52 9.77 3.34
N GLY A 8 1.17 11.03 3.46
CA GLY A 8 0.91 11.93 2.32
C GLY A 8 -0.23 12.91 2.53
N LEU A 9 -1.13 12.63 3.47
CA LEU A 9 -2.13 13.58 3.92
C LEU A 9 -1.72 14.15 5.27
N GLY A 10 -1.62 15.46 5.39
CA GLY A 10 -1.39 16.14 6.67
C GLY A 10 -2.51 15.85 7.68
N ASP A 11 -2.22 15.95 8.97
CA ASP A 11 -3.18 15.62 10.05
C ASP A 11 -4.52 16.36 9.96
N VAL A 12 -4.53 17.54 9.34
CA VAL A 12 -5.76 18.32 9.11
C VAL A 12 -6.70 17.59 8.15
N TYR A 13 -6.20 17.01 7.07
CA TYR A 13 -7.03 16.27 6.12
C TYR A 13 -7.48 14.92 6.67
N LYS A 14 -6.66 14.27 7.50
CA LYS A 14 -7.06 13.04 8.20
C LYS A 14 -8.26 13.25 9.10
N ARG A 15 -8.32 14.38 9.81
CA ARG A 15 -9.44 14.71 10.71
C ARG A 15 -10.76 14.96 9.97
N GLN A 16 -10.72 15.17 8.66
CA GLN A 16 -11.91 15.40 7.83
C GLN A 16 -12.34 14.14 7.05
N ALA A 17 -11.57 13.06 7.14
CA ALA A 17 -11.90 11.82 6.48
C ALA A 17 -12.92 10.99 7.31
N ASP A 18 -13.89 10.40 6.62
CA ASP A 18 -14.87 9.50 7.25
C ASP A 18 -14.23 8.15 7.64
N TYR A 19 -13.19 7.78 6.96
CA TYR A 19 -12.43 6.56 7.25
C TYR A 19 -10.93 6.75 6.98
N ILE A 20 -10.11 6.26 7.92
CA ILE A 20 -8.65 6.20 7.80
C ILE A 20 -8.22 4.79 8.18
N GLY A 21 -7.41 4.16 7.34
CA GLY A 21 -6.95 2.81 7.61
C GLY A 21 -5.99 2.27 6.56
N SER A 22 -5.65 0.99 6.68
CA SER A 22 -4.82 0.27 5.72
C SER A 22 -5.50 0.14 4.36
N THR A 23 -4.73 -0.17 3.32
CA THR A 23 -5.27 -0.45 1.97
C THR A 23 -6.35 -1.52 2.02
N LYS A 24 -6.12 -2.61 2.76
CA LYS A 24 -7.11 -3.67 2.96
C LYS A 24 -8.35 -3.14 3.70
N GLY A 25 -8.14 -2.40 4.79
CA GLY A 25 -9.25 -1.81 5.55
C GLY A 25 -10.10 -0.87 4.71
N MET A 26 -9.50 -0.09 3.80
CA MET A 26 -10.26 0.76 2.86
C MET A 26 -11.10 -0.06 1.88
N LEU A 27 -10.57 -1.17 1.36
CA LEU A 27 -11.32 -2.08 0.49
C LEU A 27 -12.52 -2.69 1.23
N ASP A 28 -12.31 -3.15 2.46
CA ASP A 28 -13.34 -3.75 3.30
C ASP A 28 -14.41 -2.72 3.69
N TYR A 29 -13.99 -1.50 4.08
CA TYR A 29 -14.90 -0.40 4.41
C TYR A 29 -15.81 -0.02 3.24
N VAL A 30 -15.24 0.17 2.05
CA VAL A 30 -16.01 0.49 0.85
C VAL A 30 -16.99 -0.63 0.51
N SER A 31 -16.57 -1.88 0.61
CA SER A 31 -17.42 -3.04 0.28
C SER A 31 -18.61 -3.19 1.24
N SER A 32 -18.42 -2.85 2.53
CA SER A 32 -19.46 -2.92 3.56
C SER A 32 -20.35 -1.68 3.65
N SER A 33 -19.95 -0.55 3.07
CA SER A 33 -20.67 0.71 3.13
C SER A 33 -21.85 0.75 2.15
N ASP A 34 -22.96 1.35 2.56
CA ASP A 34 -24.12 1.63 1.69
C ASP A 34 -23.92 2.83 0.75
N SER A 35 -22.89 3.63 0.98
CA SER A 35 -22.55 4.79 0.15
C SER A 35 -22.21 4.34 -1.27
N LYS A 36 -22.63 5.16 -2.25
CA LYS A 36 -22.40 4.91 -3.67
C LYS A 36 -21.28 5.73 -4.27
N GLU A 37 -20.78 6.72 -3.56
CA GLU A 37 -19.74 7.62 -4.03
C GLU A 37 -18.67 7.81 -2.96
N PHE A 38 -17.40 7.75 -3.34
CA PHE A 38 -16.27 7.86 -2.44
C PHE A 38 -15.20 8.78 -3.01
N ILE A 39 -14.64 9.64 -2.16
CA ILE A 39 -13.42 10.40 -2.45
C ILE A 39 -12.25 9.65 -1.85
N VAL A 40 -11.29 9.27 -2.67
CA VAL A 40 -10.13 8.44 -2.29
C VAL A 40 -8.89 9.32 -2.18
N GLY A 41 -8.32 9.41 -0.97
CA GLY A 41 -7.17 10.23 -0.63
C GLY A 41 -5.89 9.44 -0.38
N THR A 42 -5.62 8.40 -1.15
CA THR A 42 -4.40 7.58 -1.05
C THR A 42 -3.77 7.36 -2.42
N GLU A 43 -2.73 6.53 -2.49
CA GLU A 43 -2.07 6.17 -3.76
C GLU A 43 -3.08 5.64 -4.77
N LEU A 44 -3.00 6.15 -6.01
CA LEU A 44 -4.05 5.96 -7.02
C LEU A 44 -4.21 4.52 -7.51
N GLY A 45 -3.24 3.64 -7.27
CA GLY A 45 -3.29 2.23 -7.67
C GLY A 45 -4.43 1.44 -7.03
N ILE A 46 -4.92 1.88 -5.86
CA ILE A 46 -6.05 1.22 -5.19
C ILE A 46 -7.36 1.37 -5.96
N ILE A 47 -7.51 2.45 -6.75
CA ILE A 47 -8.78 2.76 -7.44
C ILE A 47 -9.21 1.62 -8.35
N TYR A 48 -8.27 1.03 -9.08
CA TYR A 48 -8.56 -0.14 -9.93
C TYR A 48 -9.22 -1.29 -9.14
N SER A 49 -8.70 -1.59 -7.96
CA SER A 49 -9.24 -2.66 -7.11
C SER A 49 -10.61 -2.29 -6.52
N LEU A 50 -10.80 -1.02 -6.16
CA LEU A 50 -12.07 -0.51 -5.66
C LEU A 50 -13.18 -0.61 -6.73
N GLU A 51 -12.91 -0.14 -7.94
CA GLU A 51 -13.85 -0.19 -9.08
C GLU A 51 -14.18 -1.64 -9.49
N LYS A 52 -13.15 -2.49 -9.56
CA LYS A 52 -13.33 -3.90 -9.91
C LYS A 52 -14.21 -4.65 -8.92
N ASN A 53 -14.04 -4.38 -7.62
CA ASN A 53 -14.78 -5.09 -6.57
C ASN A 53 -16.15 -4.46 -6.28
N ASN A 54 -16.38 -3.22 -6.69
CA ASN A 54 -17.62 -2.48 -6.43
C ASN A 54 -18.08 -1.72 -7.70
N PRO A 55 -18.53 -2.44 -8.73
CA PRO A 55 -18.85 -1.84 -10.03
C PRO A 55 -20.08 -0.90 -9.99
N ASP A 56 -20.87 -0.97 -8.93
CA ASP A 56 -22.04 -0.14 -8.68
C ASP A 56 -21.72 1.18 -7.93
N LYS A 57 -20.44 1.41 -7.60
CA LYS A 57 -19.94 2.56 -6.84
C LYS A 57 -19.03 3.44 -7.69
N LYS A 58 -18.97 4.73 -7.34
CA LYS A 58 -18.13 5.72 -8.03
C LYS A 58 -16.99 6.19 -7.12
N PHE A 59 -15.81 6.32 -7.70
CA PHE A 59 -14.61 6.71 -7.00
C PHE A 59 -14.00 7.97 -7.60
N TYR A 60 -13.78 8.96 -6.74
CA TYR A 60 -13.17 10.23 -7.11
C TYR A 60 -11.80 10.36 -6.44
N LYS A 61 -10.81 10.82 -7.20
CA LYS A 61 -9.47 11.07 -6.69
C LYS A 61 -9.44 12.39 -5.95
N LEU A 62 -8.98 12.39 -4.70
CA LEU A 62 -8.78 13.63 -3.95
C LEU A 62 -7.75 14.55 -4.64
N SER A 63 -6.73 13.96 -5.24
CA SER A 63 -5.71 14.66 -6.03
C SER A 63 -5.14 13.75 -7.13
N PRO A 64 -4.85 14.28 -8.33
CA PRO A 64 -4.19 13.52 -9.39
C PRO A 64 -2.72 13.18 -9.06
N ASN A 65 -2.12 13.85 -8.08
CA ASN A 65 -0.71 13.74 -7.73
C ASN A 65 -0.43 12.71 -6.60
N LEU A 66 -1.43 11.97 -6.16
CA LEU A 66 -1.27 10.91 -5.14
C LEU A 66 -0.67 9.64 -5.77
N ILE A 67 0.55 9.77 -6.29
CA ILE A 67 1.31 8.69 -6.92
C ILE A 67 2.56 8.44 -6.09
N CYS A 68 2.75 7.20 -5.66
CA CYS A 68 3.98 6.78 -5.01
C CYS A 68 5.03 6.44 -6.08
N GLY A 69 6.02 7.31 -6.27
CA GLY A 69 7.08 7.12 -7.28
C GLY A 69 7.84 5.81 -7.10
N THR A 70 8.15 5.44 -5.86
CA THR A 70 8.88 4.19 -5.57
C THR A 70 8.07 2.94 -5.92
N MET A 71 6.75 2.94 -5.71
CA MET A 71 5.89 1.84 -6.11
C MET A 71 5.78 1.68 -7.64
N LYS A 72 6.09 2.75 -8.39
CA LYS A 72 6.05 2.74 -9.86
C LYS A 72 7.43 2.45 -10.50
N MET A 73 8.46 2.19 -9.69
CA MET A 73 9.80 1.87 -10.21
C MET A 73 9.91 0.43 -10.72
N THR A 74 9.12 -0.49 -10.16
CA THR A 74 9.10 -1.89 -10.60
C THR A 74 8.10 -2.06 -11.74
N HIS A 75 8.58 -2.53 -12.88
CA HIS A 75 7.78 -2.81 -14.06
C HIS A 75 7.56 -4.32 -14.23
N LEU A 76 6.59 -4.70 -15.05
CA LEU A 76 6.28 -6.11 -15.31
C LEU A 76 7.50 -6.87 -15.88
N ILE A 77 8.29 -6.21 -16.71
CA ILE A 77 9.53 -6.78 -17.25
C ILE A 77 10.59 -7.07 -16.17
N ASP A 78 10.62 -6.26 -15.11
CA ASP A 78 11.55 -6.51 -13.99
C ASP A 78 11.13 -7.78 -13.23
N VAL A 79 9.82 -8.00 -13.07
CA VAL A 79 9.27 -9.23 -12.47
C VAL A 79 9.57 -10.45 -13.35
N GLU A 80 9.35 -10.35 -14.66
CA GLU A 80 9.66 -11.41 -15.61
C GLU A 80 11.15 -11.76 -15.57
N ASN A 81 12.03 -10.76 -15.62
CA ASN A 81 13.48 -10.97 -15.56
C ASN A 81 13.90 -11.64 -14.25
N ALA A 82 13.30 -11.23 -13.11
CA ALA A 82 13.58 -11.86 -11.83
C ALA A 82 13.17 -13.33 -11.80
N LEU A 83 11.99 -13.67 -12.32
CA LEU A 83 11.50 -15.04 -12.38
C LEU A 83 12.29 -15.94 -13.34
N LEU A 84 12.84 -15.35 -14.41
CA LEU A 84 13.63 -16.06 -15.40
C LEU A 84 15.14 -16.03 -15.11
N GLU A 85 15.55 -15.39 -14.00
CA GLU A 85 16.95 -15.16 -13.62
C GLU A 85 17.77 -14.53 -14.77
N LYS A 86 17.13 -13.61 -15.52
CA LYS A 86 17.72 -12.97 -16.70
C LYS A 86 18.06 -11.52 -16.45
N GLY A 87 19.20 -11.11 -16.97
CA GLY A 87 19.60 -9.71 -17.08
C GLY A 87 20.44 -9.19 -15.93
N THR A 88 21.05 -8.02 -16.14
CA THR A 88 21.94 -7.35 -15.19
C THR A 88 21.22 -6.70 -14.00
N LYS A 89 19.89 -6.66 -14.01
CA LYS A 89 19.08 -6.12 -12.92
C LYS A 89 18.59 -7.19 -11.94
N PHE A 90 18.84 -8.46 -12.25
CA PHE A 90 18.54 -9.54 -11.34
C PHE A 90 19.77 -9.75 -10.44
N GLU A 91 19.72 -9.17 -9.25
CA GLU A 91 20.71 -9.42 -8.22
C GLU A 91 19.99 -10.03 -7.01
N GLU A 92 20.41 -11.22 -6.64
CA GLU A 92 19.97 -11.82 -5.39
C GLU A 92 20.42 -10.95 -4.22
N ILE A 93 19.51 -10.62 -3.33
CA ILE A 93 19.85 -9.82 -2.14
C ILE A 93 20.57 -10.72 -1.15
N ASN A 94 21.87 -10.56 -1.08
CA ASN A 94 22.71 -11.27 -0.12
C ASN A 94 23.05 -10.36 1.07
N LEU A 95 22.60 -10.74 2.26
CA LEU A 95 22.89 -10.06 3.51
C LEU A 95 23.84 -10.91 4.35
N ASP A 96 24.74 -10.26 5.07
CA ASP A 96 25.57 -10.96 6.05
C ASP A 96 24.76 -11.50 7.23
N GLU A 97 25.21 -12.59 7.84
CA GLU A 97 24.51 -13.29 8.92
C GLU A 97 24.18 -12.38 10.12
N LYS A 98 25.07 -11.44 10.44
CA LYS A 98 24.85 -10.49 11.54
C LYS A 98 23.68 -9.56 11.25
N THR A 99 23.59 -9.05 10.02
CA THR A 99 22.47 -8.20 9.57
C THR A 99 21.17 -8.98 9.59
N ILE A 100 21.18 -10.22 9.09
CA ILE A 100 19.99 -11.11 9.10
C ILE A 100 19.55 -11.34 10.55
N HIS A 101 20.48 -11.70 11.45
CA HIS A 101 20.17 -11.95 12.85
C HIS A 101 19.56 -10.74 13.55
N LEU A 102 20.15 -9.54 13.38
CA LEU A 102 19.66 -8.32 14.00
C LEU A 102 18.30 -7.88 13.46
N ALA A 103 18.10 -7.97 12.15
CA ALA A 103 16.84 -7.65 11.51
C ALA A 103 15.74 -8.62 11.94
N SER A 104 16.01 -9.92 11.97
CA SER A 104 15.06 -10.95 12.42
C SER A 104 14.66 -10.75 13.89
N LYS A 105 15.58 -10.35 14.76
CA LYS A 105 15.26 -10.04 16.16
C LYS A 105 14.25 -8.88 16.28
N ALA A 106 14.46 -7.81 15.52
CA ALA A 106 13.56 -6.66 15.51
C ALA A 106 12.18 -7.04 14.96
N LEU A 107 12.14 -7.78 13.85
CA LEU A 107 10.91 -8.24 13.22
C LEU A 107 10.12 -9.17 14.15
N ASN A 108 10.77 -10.16 14.76
CA ASN A 108 10.11 -11.08 15.69
C ASN A 108 9.52 -10.34 16.89
N LYS A 109 10.26 -9.34 17.43
CA LYS A 109 9.73 -8.51 18.51
C LYS A 109 8.52 -7.69 18.11
N MET A 110 8.50 -7.17 16.90
CA MET A 110 7.33 -6.47 16.35
C MET A 110 6.12 -7.41 16.25
N LEU A 111 6.32 -8.64 15.77
CA LEU A 111 5.24 -9.64 15.65
C LEU A 111 4.67 -10.01 17.03
N GLU A 112 5.53 -10.30 18.02
CA GLU A 112 5.10 -10.57 19.40
C GLU A 112 4.24 -9.45 20.01
N LEU A 113 4.50 -8.20 19.65
CA LEU A 113 3.78 -7.03 20.19
C LEU A 113 2.49 -6.71 19.41
N SER A 114 2.25 -7.36 18.29
CA SER A 114 1.09 -7.15 17.43
C SER A 114 -0.03 -8.19 17.63
N GLU A 115 0.24 -9.25 18.42
CA GLU A 115 -0.76 -10.20 18.94
C GLU A 115 -1.47 -9.62 20.17
#